data_71f0db371a8950d9dba8d5b48f615782
#
_entry.id   71f0db371a8950d9dba8d5b48f615782
#
_cell.length_a   1.000
_cell.length_b   1.000
_cell.length_c   1.000
_cell.angle_alpha   90.00
_cell.angle_beta   90.00
_cell.angle_gamma   90.00
#
_symmetry.space_group_name_H-M   'P 1'
#
loop_
_entity.id
_entity.type
_entity.pdbx_description
1 polymer ?
#
loop_
_entity_poly.entity_id
_entity_poly.type
_entity_poly.pdbx_seq_one_letter_code
_entity_poly.pdbx_strand_id
1 'polypeptide(L)'
;NIQVTGYENALLPDNYFDCVIGNVPFGNFQVNDPQYNRLHFPIHDYFFAKSIDKLRTGGIIAFITSSGTLDKKDDRARKYIAERCDLIGAVRLPNNAFKGSGTKIMTDVIFLQKRDTLRQQDEPWLHLAEDANGITMNRYFVEHPEMICGRMEIVSGPYGPTSTCQPIDPDAVDRFGKPLLETQIDTAMQHLTATLTKAEISVQEESGED
;
A
#
# COMPACT_ATOMS: atom_id res chain seq x y z
N ASN A 1 8.57 15.28 -17.34
CA ASN A 1 9.75 15.68 -16.58
C ASN A 1 10.26 14.52 -15.73
N ILE A 2 11.56 14.25 -15.75
CA ILE A 2 12.23 13.26 -14.90
C ILE A 2 13.14 14.02 -13.94
N GLN A 3 13.01 13.73 -12.64
CA GLN A 3 13.91 14.23 -11.59
C GLN A 3 14.66 13.04 -10.99
N VAL A 4 15.98 13.12 -10.93
CA VAL A 4 16.84 12.11 -10.29
C VAL A 4 17.34 12.72 -8.99
N THR A 5 16.59 12.50 -7.91
CA THR A 5 16.89 13.04 -6.59
C THR A 5 16.27 12.15 -5.51
N GLY A 6 16.74 12.26 -4.27
CA GLY A 6 16.04 11.68 -3.12
C GLY A 6 14.67 12.32 -2.96
N TYR A 7 13.67 11.53 -2.54
CA TYR A 7 12.30 12.03 -2.42
C TYR A 7 12.20 13.17 -1.40
N GLU A 8 13.05 13.19 -0.39
CA GLU A 8 13.16 14.26 0.60
C GLU A 8 13.53 15.61 -0.02
N ASN A 9 14.26 15.60 -1.13
CA ASN A 9 14.70 16.79 -1.86
C ASN A 9 13.81 17.14 -3.06
N ALA A 10 12.81 16.32 -3.36
CA ALA A 10 11.91 16.57 -4.48
C ALA A 10 10.99 17.77 -4.16
N LEU A 11 11.11 18.83 -4.97
CA LEU A 11 10.28 20.04 -4.88
C LEU A 11 8.99 19.83 -5.68
N LEU A 12 8.01 19.21 -5.03
CA LEU A 12 6.71 18.91 -5.63
C LEU A 12 5.63 19.77 -4.96
N PRO A 13 4.67 20.31 -5.72
CA PRO A 13 3.57 21.09 -5.15
C PRO A 13 2.64 20.21 -4.31
N ASP A 14 2.07 20.77 -3.24
CA ASP A 14 1.07 20.12 -2.43
C ASP A 14 -0.31 20.18 -3.12
N ASN A 15 -1.16 19.20 -2.84
CA ASN A 15 -2.54 19.11 -3.34
C ASN A 15 -2.65 19.21 -4.88
N TYR A 16 -1.71 18.65 -5.60
CA TYR A 16 -1.59 18.85 -7.04
C TYR A 16 -1.85 17.58 -7.87
N PHE A 17 -1.29 16.44 -7.47
CA PHE A 17 -1.31 15.24 -8.30
C PHE A 17 -2.60 14.45 -8.18
N ASP A 18 -3.10 13.94 -9.31
CA ASP A 18 -4.25 13.03 -9.36
C ASP A 18 -3.91 11.65 -8.83
N CYS A 19 -2.68 11.21 -9.09
CA CYS A 19 -2.22 9.87 -8.73
C CYS A 19 -0.73 9.88 -8.39
N VAL A 20 -0.37 9.09 -7.37
CA VAL A 20 1.02 8.79 -7.02
C VAL A 20 1.18 7.27 -7.02
N ILE A 21 2.03 6.77 -7.91
CA ILE A 21 2.29 5.33 -8.09
C ILE A 21 3.77 5.08 -7.85
N GLY A 22 4.09 4.02 -7.10
CA GLY A 22 5.48 3.69 -6.86
C GLY A 22 5.71 2.37 -6.16
N ASN A 23 6.95 1.89 -6.29
CA ASN A 23 7.52 0.87 -5.44
C ASN A 23 8.37 1.60 -4.41
N VAL A 24 7.88 1.70 -3.17
CA VAL A 24 8.57 2.46 -2.12
C VAL A 24 9.76 1.68 -1.57
N PRO A 25 10.85 2.34 -1.21
CA PRO A 25 12.02 1.67 -0.64
C PRO A 25 11.67 1.03 0.72
N PHE A 26 12.25 -0.13 0.99
CA PHE A 26 12.08 -0.85 2.25
C PHE A 26 13.27 -0.60 3.16
N GLY A 27 13.02 -0.37 4.44
CA GLY A 27 14.08 -0.21 5.42
C GLY A 27 13.62 0.35 6.74
N ASN A 28 14.44 0.14 7.78
CA ASN A 28 14.19 0.65 9.13
C ASN A 28 14.98 1.94 9.43
N PHE A 29 15.34 2.69 8.39
CA PHE A 29 16.00 3.98 8.55
C PHE A 29 15.03 5.13 8.26
N GLN A 30 15.33 6.29 8.78
CA GLN A 30 14.60 7.52 8.55
C GLN A 30 15.37 8.39 7.56
N VAL A 31 14.65 9.13 6.73
CA VAL A 31 15.22 10.19 5.90
C VAL A 31 15.11 11.54 6.63
N ASN A 32 16.03 12.45 6.34
CA ASN A 32 15.97 13.79 6.91
C ASN A 32 15.17 14.71 5.99
N ASP A 33 13.89 14.86 6.32
CA ASP A 33 12.98 15.84 5.70
C ASP A 33 12.36 16.68 6.82
N PRO A 34 12.75 17.98 6.96
CA PRO A 34 12.30 18.83 8.07
C PRO A 34 10.79 18.88 8.26
N GLN A 35 10.02 18.76 7.18
CA GLN A 35 8.55 18.79 7.22
C GLN A 35 7.98 17.55 7.91
N TYR A 36 8.66 16.38 7.78
CA TYR A 36 8.16 15.08 8.25
C TYR A 36 8.97 14.49 9.41
N ASN A 37 10.11 15.08 9.79
CA ASN A 37 10.99 14.57 10.86
C ASN A 37 10.24 14.29 12.17
N ARG A 38 9.26 15.13 12.51
CA ARG A 38 8.43 14.98 13.73
C ARG A 38 7.61 13.68 13.79
N LEU A 39 7.38 13.03 12.65
CA LEU A 39 6.62 11.77 12.58
C LEU A 39 7.47 10.58 13.00
N HIS A 40 8.79 10.68 12.92
CA HIS A 40 9.73 9.59 13.18
C HIS A 40 9.41 8.30 12.42
N PHE A 41 8.92 8.44 11.20
CA PHE A 41 8.54 7.33 10.36
C PHE A 41 9.74 6.67 9.69
N PRO A 42 9.80 5.32 9.61
CA PRO A 42 10.69 4.63 8.67
C PRO A 42 10.44 5.09 7.23
N ILE A 43 11.42 4.86 6.36
CA ILE A 43 11.37 5.38 4.98
C ILE A 43 10.09 5.02 4.22
N HIS A 44 9.58 3.80 4.35
CA HIS A 44 8.36 3.40 3.66
C HIS A 44 7.12 4.17 4.16
N ASP A 45 6.99 4.41 5.47
CA ASP A 45 5.88 5.20 6.03
C ASP A 45 6.00 6.68 5.70
N TYR A 46 7.23 7.21 5.64
CA TYR A 46 7.51 8.57 5.18
C TYR A 46 7.03 8.80 3.75
N PHE A 47 7.23 7.82 2.85
CA PHE A 47 6.73 7.92 1.48
C PHE A 47 5.21 8.10 1.43
N PHE A 48 4.45 7.38 2.25
CA PHE A 48 3.01 7.60 2.36
C PHE A 48 2.68 9.01 2.85
N ALA A 49 3.31 9.45 3.94
CA ALA A 49 3.03 10.76 4.52
C ALA A 49 3.27 11.90 3.52
N LYS A 50 4.42 11.92 2.85
CA LYS A 50 4.75 12.95 1.86
C LYS A 50 3.84 12.86 0.63
N SER A 51 3.56 11.67 0.13
CA SER A 51 2.70 11.50 -1.05
C SER A 51 1.26 11.92 -0.81
N ILE A 52 0.72 11.72 0.38
CA ILE A 52 -0.61 12.21 0.76
C ILE A 52 -0.69 13.73 0.65
N ASP A 53 0.34 14.45 1.09
CA ASP A 53 0.36 15.91 0.98
C ASP A 53 0.42 16.38 -0.48
N LYS A 54 1.11 15.62 -1.36
CA LYS A 54 1.25 15.95 -2.79
C LYS A 54 -0.01 15.66 -3.61
N LEU A 55 -0.85 14.71 -3.15
CA LEU A 55 -2.13 14.42 -3.79
C LEU A 55 -3.14 15.55 -3.60
N ARG A 56 -3.94 15.82 -4.64
CA ARG A 56 -5.18 16.58 -4.47
C ARG A 56 -6.25 15.76 -3.74
N THR A 57 -7.27 16.40 -3.24
CA THR A 57 -8.48 15.74 -2.73
C THR A 57 -9.07 14.81 -3.80
N GLY A 58 -9.44 13.58 -3.39
CA GLY A 58 -9.91 12.53 -4.29
C GLY A 58 -8.79 11.84 -5.10
N GLY A 59 -7.56 12.30 -5.02
CA GLY A 59 -6.40 11.68 -5.66
C GLY A 59 -6.07 10.32 -5.04
N ILE A 60 -5.36 9.47 -5.80
CA ILE A 60 -5.11 8.07 -5.46
C ILE A 60 -3.62 7.80 -5.27
N ILE A 61 -3.29 7.05 -4.22
CA ILE A 61 -1.99 6.38 -4.05
C ILE A 61 -2.13 4.91 -4.45
N ALA A 62 -1.17 4.40 -5.22
CA ALA A 62 -0.98 2.98 -5.48
C ALA A 62 0.48 2.62 -5.21
N PHE A 63 0.76 2.08 -4.03
CA PHE A 63 2.13 1.75 -3.62
C PHE A 63 2.34 0.27 -3.40
N ILE A 64 3.47 -0.24 -3.95
CA ILE A 64 4.04 -1.51 -3.54
C ILE A 64 4.96 -1.22 -2.34
N THR A 65 4.71 -1.91 -1.23
CA THR A 65 5.46 -1.76 0.02
C THR A 65 5.68 -3.11 0.69
N SER A 66 6.51 -3.15 1.72
CA SER A 66 6.61 -4.37 2.54
C SER A 66 5.33 -4.57 3.35
N SER A 67 4.99 -5.84 3.65
CA SER A 67 3.86 -6.17 4.54
C SER A 67 3.93 -5.47 5.90
N GLY A 68 5.12 -5.04 6.32
CA GLY A 68 5.31 -4.30 7.57
C GLY A 68 4.51 -3.00 7.67
N THR A 69 4.11 -2.37 6.57
CA THR A 69 3.23 -1.19 6.62
C THR A 69 1.88 -1.53 7.26
N LEU A 70 1.29 -2.66 6.88
CA LEU A 70 0.00 -3.10 7.42
C LEU A 70 0.14 -4.00 8.66
N ASP A 71 1.15 -4.87 8.73
CA ASP A 71 1.25 -5.94 9.75
C ASP A 71 2.05 -5.57 11.00
N LYS A 72 2.80 -4.46 11.03
CA LYS A 72 3.59 -4.12 12.22
C LYS A 72 2.69 -3.75 13.41
N LYS A 73 3.14 -4.05 14.64
CA LYS A 73 2.40 -3.73 15.87
C LYS A 73 2.26 -2.22 16.09
N ASP A 74 3.26 -1.43 15.68
CA ASP A 74 3.19 0.03 15.71
C ASP A 74 2.21 0.52 14.63
N ASP A 75 1.07 1.05 15.05
CA ASP A 75 -0.03 1.49 14.19
C ASP A 75 0.00 2.99 13.84
N ARG A 76 1.01 3.74 14.31
CA ARG A 76 1.09 5.20 14.11
C ARG A 76 0.99 5.63 12.65
N ALA A 77 1.67 4.91 11.75
CA ALA A 77 1.61 5.21 10.33
C ALA A 77 0.23 4.90 9.75
N ARG A 78 -0.38 3.76 10.12
CA ARG A 78 -1.74 3.42 9.70
C ARG A 78 -2.74 4.46 10.16
N LYS A 79 -2.67 4.90 11.41
CA LYS A 79 -3.52 5.97 11.97
C LYS A 79 -3.33 7.29 11.20
N TYR A 80 -2.08 7.69 10.95
CA TYR A 80 -1.78 8.90 10.17
C TYR A 80 -2.40 8.85 8.77
N ILE A 81 -2.30 7.69 8.10
CA ILE A 81 -2.89 7.48 6.77
C ILE A 81 -4.43 7.49 6.87
N ALA A 82 -5.01 6.76 7.82
CA ALA A 82 -6.45 6.63 7.98
C ALA A 82 -7.14 7.95 8.36
N GLU A 83 -6.44 8.85 9.04
CA GLU A 83 -6.97 10.20 9.28
C GLU A 83 -7.17 11.00 7.98
N ARG A 84 -6.42 10.68 6.92
CA ARG A 84 -6.32 11.47 5.68
C ARG A 84 -6.87 10.79 4.44
N CYS A 85 -6.91 9.47 4.45
CA CYS A 85 -7.28 8.66 3.28
C CYS A 85 -8.26 7.57 3.66
N ASP A 86 -9.08 7.18 2.69
CA ASP A 86 -9.82 5.92 2.72
C ASP A 86 -8.94 4.81 2.14
N LEU A 87 -8.94 3.64 2.76
CA LEU A 87 -8.37 2.44 2.17
C LEU A 87 -9.33 1.92 1.09
N ILE A 88 -8.94 2.05 -0.18
CA ILE A 88 -9.70 1.44 -1.29
C ILE A 88 -9.54 -0.08 -1.21
N GLY A 89 -8.33 -0.55 -0.88
CA GLY A 89 -8.01 -1.93 -0.65
C GLY A 89 -6.51 -2.19 -0.70
N ALA A 90 -6.15 -3.45 -0.42
CA ALA A 90 -4.75 -3.90 -0.50
C ALA A 90 -4.69 -5.31 -1.06
N VAL A 91 -3.66 -5.60 -1.86
CA VAL A 91 -3.41 -6.92 -2.44
C VAL A 91 -2.09 -7.44 -1.89
N ARG A 92 -2.11 -8.59 -1.22
CA ARG A 92 -0.90 -9.25 -0.70
C ARG A 92 -0.29 -10.16 -1.75
N LEU A 93 0.98 -9.92 -2.05
CA LEU A 93 1.74 -10.69 -3.03
C LEU A 93 2.62 -11.75 -2.34
N PRO A 94 2.83 -12.89 -2.97
CA PRO A 94 3.72 -13.91 -2.45
C PRO A 94 5.18 -13.44 -2.41
N ASN A 95 5.97 -14.05 -1.54
CA ASN A 95 7.36 -13.68 -1.26
C ASN A 95 8.31 -13.82 -2.47
N ASN A 96 7.86 -14.41 -3.55
CA ASN A 96 8.61 -14.59 -4.81
C ASN A 96 8.08 -13.70 -5.95
N ALA A 97 7.14 -12.81 -5.70
CA ALA A 97 6.55 -11.94 -6.74
C ALA A 97 7.62 -11.12 -7.49
N PHE A 98 8.73 -10.78 -6.81
CA PHE A 98 9.86 -10.03 -7.37
C PHE A 98 11.14 -10.88 -7.44
N LYS A 99 11.06 -12.09 -8.03
CA LYS A 99 12.20 -13.02 -8.16
C LYS A 99 13.48 -12.38 -8.72
N GLY A 100 13.35 -11.39 -9.59
CA GLY A 100 14.49 -10.70 -10.22
C GLY A 100 15.28 -9.77 -9.30
N SER A 101 14.75 -9.39 -8.14
CA SER A 101 15.41 -8.47 -7.19
C SER A 101 16.26 -9.18 -6.13
N GLY A 102 16.31 -10.52 -6.13
CA GLY A 102 17.08 -11.31 -5.16
C GLY A 102 16.52 -11.33 -3.75
N THR A 103 15.35 -10.73 -3.49
CA THR A 103 14.76 -10.58 -2.17
C THR A 103 13.48 -11.40 -2.07
N LYS A 104 13.40 -12.24 -1.05
CA LYS A 104 12.18 -12.99 -0.70
C LYS A 104 11.42 -12.24 0.39
N ILE A 105 10.74 -11.17 0.01
CA ILE A 105 9.94 -10.34 0.93
C ILE A 105 8.47 -10.39 0.52
N MET A 106 7.61 -10.67 1.48
CA MET A 106 6.17 -10.49 1.32
C MET A 106 5.86 -9.00 1.18
N THR A 107 5.14 -8.66 0.13
CA THR A 107 4.80 -7.27 -0.21
C THR A 107 3.31 -7.10 -0.35
N ASP A 108 2.84 -5.88 -0.09
CA ASP A 108 1.46 -5.48 -0.29
C ASP A 108 1.40 -4.35 -1.32
N VAL A 109 0.41 -4.40 -2.20
CA VAL A 109 0.01 -3.29 -3.06
C VAL A 109 -1.14 -2.59 -2.34
N ILE A 110 -0.95 -1.34 -1.93
CA ILE A 110 -1.92 -0.59 -1.14
C ILE A 110 -2.52 0.52 -1.99
N PHE A 111 -3.84 0.61 -2.02
CA PHE A 111 -4.60 1.63 -2.73
C PHE A 111 -5.33 2.51 -1.73
N LEU A 112 -5.06 3.82 -1.79
CA LEU A 112 -5.62 4.83 -0.90
C LEU A 112 -6.24 5.95 -1.71
N GLN A 113 -7.34 6.53 -1.23
CA GLN A 113 -7.92 7.76 -1.79
C GLN A 113 -7.87 8.87 -0.75
N LYS A 114 -7.29 10.02 -1.12
CA LYS A 114 -7.22 11.19 -0.23
C LYS A 114 -8.58 11.81 -0.02
N ARG A 115 -8.94 12.03 1.26
CA ARG A 115 -10.16 12.76 1.65
C ARG A 115 -9.96 14.27 1.62
N ASP A 116 -11.04 15.00 1.60
CA ASP A 116 -11.10 16.45 1.73
C ASP A 116 -10.92 16.92 3.19
N THR A 117 -11.33 16.07 4.15
CA THR A 117 -11.30 16.37 5.57
C THR A 117 -10.58 15.31 6.37
N LEU A 118 -9.94 15.73 7.45
CA LEU A 118 -9.38 14.80 8.43
C LEU A 118 -10.51 14.09 9.17
N ARG A 119 -10.39 12.77 9.34
CA ARG A 119 -11.35 11.97 10.08
C ARG A 119 -10.62 11.03 11.04
N GLN A 120 -10.96 11.12 12.31
CA GLN A 120 -10.52 10.13 13.30
C GLN A 120 -11.62 9.08 13.43
N GLN A 121 -11.38 7.93 12.83
CA GLN A 121 -12.29 6.81 12.83
C GLN A 121 -11.51 5.53 13.10
N ASP A 122 -12.08 4.63 13.88
CA ASP A 122 -11.47 3.34 14.14
C ASP A 122 -11.82 2.38 12.98
N GLU A 123 -10.91 2.27 12.04
CA GLU A 123 -11.05 1.45 10.84
C GLU A 123 -10.50 0.03 11.11
N PRO A 124 -11.14 -1.03 10.61
CA PRO A 124 -10.67 -2.40 10.81
C PRO A 124 -9.20 -2.62 10.43
N TRP A 125 -8.74 -2.02 9.34
CA TRP A 125 -7.37 -2.16 8.84
C TRP A 125 -6.30 -1.44 9.70
N LEU A 126 -6.68 -0.72 10.75
CA LEU A 126 -5.76 -0.21 11.76
C LEU A 126 -5.24 -1.31 12.68
N HIS A 127 -5.98 -2.41 12.80
CA HIS A 127 -5.77 -3.48 13.75
C HIS A 127 -5.16 -4.73 13.11
N LEU A 128 -4.54 -5.53 13.94
CA LEU A 128 -4.13 -6.89 13.61
C LEU A 128 -5.20 -7.87 14.09
N ALA A 129 -5.31 -8.99 13.41
CA ALA A 129 -6.14 -10.12 13.81
C ALA A 129 -5.46 -11.44 13.46
N GLU A 130 -5.95 -12.54 14.00
CA GLU A 130 -5.50 -13.88 13.65
C GLU A 130 -6.46 -14.52 12.67
N ASP A 131 -5.91 -15.20 11.66
CA ASP A 131 -6.70 -16.02 10.75
C ASP A 131 -7.09 -17.37 11.40
N ALA A 132 -7.82 -18.22 10.68
CA ALA A 132 -8.24 -19.52 11.15
C ALA A 132 -7.07 -20.48 11.49
N ASN A 133 -5.86 -20.18 11.04
CA ASN A 133 -4.64 -20.95 11.30
C ASN A 133 -3.76 -20.35 12.41
N GLY A 134 -4.24 -19.30 13.09
CA GLY A 134 -3.51 -18.58 14.13
C GLY A 134 -2.39 -17.68 13.60
N ILE A 135 -2.42 -17.29 12.34
CA ILE A 135 -1.45 -16.39 11.76
C ILE A 135 -1.91 -14.94 11.97
N THR A 136 -1.11 -14.17 12.71
CA THR A 136 -1.37 -12.75 12.93
C THR A 136 -1.00 -11.93 11.68
N MET A 137 -1.94 -11.14 11.19
CA MET A 137 -1.75 -10.21 10.08
C MET A 137 -2.72 -9.03 10.21
N ASN A 138 -2.68 -8.09 9.27
CA ASN A 138 -3.66 -7.01 9.24
C ASN A 138 -5.07 -7.57 9.14
N ARG A 139 -5.98 -7.02 9.94
CA ARG A 139 -7.38 -7.45 9.99
C ARG A 139 -8.06 -7.37 8.63
N TYR A 140 -7.66 -6.43 7.78
CA TYR A 140 -8.15 -6.34 6.40
C TYR A 140 -7.98 -7.67 5.64
N PHE A 141 -6.81 -8.32 5.72
CA PHE A 141 -6.56 -9.57 5.03
C PHE A 141 -7.25 -10.78 5.67
N VAL A 142 -7.54 -10.71 6.97
CA VAL A 142 -8.34 -11.74 7.64
C VAL A 142 -9.81 -11.67 7.19
N GLU A 143 -10.32 -10.46 7.01
CA GLU A 143 -11.70 -10.22 6.53
C GLU A 143 -11.83 -10.36 4.99
N HIS A 144 -10.72 -10.19 4.25
CA HIS A 144 -10.66 -10.24 2.79
C HIS A 144 -9.58 -11.23 2.30
N PRO A 145 -9.74 -12.55 2.55
CA PRO A 145 -8.74 -13.55 2.15
C PRO A 145 -8.56 -13.64 0.63
N GLU A 146 -9.56 -13.24 -0.17
CA GLU A 146 -9.49 -13.14 -1.62
C GLU A 146 -8.46 -12.13 -2.14
N MET A 147 -8.00 -11.22 -1.25
CA MET A 147 -6.97 -10.23 -1.56
C MET A 147 -5.54 -10.77 -1.33
N ILE A 148 -5.39 -12.02 -0.93
CA ILE A 148 -4.08 -12.68 -0.75
C ILE A 148 -3.78 -13.55 -1.96
N CYS A 149 -2.77 -13.15 -2.75
CA CYS A 149 -2.34 -13.88 -3.96
C CYS A 149 -1.34 -15.00 -3.63
N GLY A 150 -1.68 -15.85 -2.66
CA GLY A 150 -0.84 -16.93 -2.19
C GLY A 150 -1.42 -17.63 -0.98
N ARG A 151 -0.57 -18.31 -0.22
CA ARG A 151 -0.94 -18.99 1.02
C ARG A 151 -0.10 -18.45 2.18
N MET A 152 -0.77 -17.99 3.23
CA MET A 152 -0.09 -17.55 4.46
C MET A 152 0.43 -18.75 5.22
N GLU A 153 1.69 -18.69 5.63
CA GLU A 153 2.39 -19.74 6.40
C GLU A 153 3.29 -19.12 7.46
N ILE A 154 3.54 -19.88 8.53
CA ILE A 154 4.61 -19.58 9.49
C ILE A 154 5.85 -20.37 9.05
N VAL A 155 6.94 -19.66 8.86
CA VAL A 155 8.24 -20.25 8.47
C VAL A 155 9.30 -19.91 9.52
N SER A 156 10.36 -20.71 9.59
CA SER A 156 11.51 -20.41 10.43
C SER A 156 12.33 -19.28 9.82
N GLY A 157 12.38 -18.14 10.49
CA GLY A 157 13.20 -17.01 10.10
C GLY A 157 14.48 -16.86 10.93
N PRO A 158 15.38 -15.93 10.58
CA PRO A 158 16.65 -15.70 11.30
C PRO A 158 16.46 -15.31 12.77
N TYR A 159 15.32 -14.74 13.12
CA TYR A 159 14.99 -14.24 14.47
C TYR A 159 13.84 -15.00 15.12
N GLY A 160 13.49 -16.19 14.62
CA GLY A 160 12.38 -17.01 15.08
C GLY A 160 11.27 -17.17 14.04
N PRO A 161 10.13 -17.77 14.43
CA PRO A 161 9.00 -17.95 13.54
C PRO A 161 8.51 -16.62 12.97
N THR A 162 8.28 -16.57 11.67
CA THR A 162 7.76 -15.40 10.97
C THR A 162 6.70 -15.80 9.95
N SER A 163 5.69 -14.97 9.77
CA SER A 163 4.70 -15.19 8.73
C SER A 163 5.21 -14.78 7.36
N THR A 164 4.82 -15.52 6.33
CA THR A 164 5.10 -15.21 4.94
C THR A 164 3.93 -15.64 4.06
N CYS A 165 3.81 -15.02 2.89
CA CYS A 165 2.90 -15.46 1.84
C CYS A 165 3.68 -16.29 0.83
N GLN A 166 3.40 -17.58 0.75
CA GLN A 166 4.00 -18.50 -0.23
C GLN A 166 3.18 -18.50 -1.53
N PRO A 167 3.82 -18.62 -2.70
CA PRO A 167 3.09 -18.85 -3.94
C PRO A 167 2.32 -20.18 -3.85
N ILE A 168 1.14 -20.25 -4.43
CA ILE A 168 0.37 -21.51 -4.49
C ILE A 168 1.15 -22.51 -5.36
N ASP A 169 1.50 -22.09 -6.57
CA ASP A 169 2.40 -22.79 -7.47
C ASP A 169 3.11 -21.74 -8.33
N PRO A 170 4.44 -21.57 -8.17
CA PRO A 170 5.17 -20.50 -8.85
C PRO A 170 5.29 -20.67 -10.36
N ASP A 171 5.11 -21.89 -10.86
CA ASP A 171 5.24 -22.23 -12.28
C ASP A 171 3.87 -22.54 -12.94
N ALA A 172 2.78 -22.49 -12.16
CA ALA A 172 1.45 -22.75 -12.66
C ALA A 172 0.97 -21.65 -13.61
N VAL A 173 0.26 -22.08 -14.63
CA VAL A 173 -0.46 -21.23 -15.56
C VAL A 173 -1.94 -21.57 -15.51
N ASP A 174 -2.78 -20.60 -15.85
CA ASP A 174 -4.20 -20.82 -16.02
C ASP A 174 -4.49 -21.61 -17.33
N ARG A 175 -5.78 -21.89 -17.60
CA ARG A 175 -6.20 -22.60 -18.81
C ARG A 175 -5.85 -21.90 -20.13
N PHE A 176 -5.42 -20.64 -20.09
CA PHE A 176 -5.00 -19.84 -21.25
C PHE A 176 -3.48 -19.67 -21.33
N GLY A 177 -2.71 -20.28 -20.41
CA GLY A 177 -1.25 -20.17 -20.36
C GLY A 177 -0.75 -18.90 -19.66
N LYS A 178 -1.63 -18.14 -19.00
CA LYS A 178 -1.23 -16.97 -18.20
C LYS A 178 -0.70 -17.41 -16.83
N PRO A 179 0.40 -16.81 -16.33
CA PRO A 179 0.91 -17.13 -15.00
C PRO A 179 -0.18 -17.00 -13.91
N LEU A 180 -0.28 -18.01 -13.03
CA LEU A 180 -1.33 -18.06 -12.01
C LEU A 180 -1.35 -16.82 -11.11
N LEU A 181 -0.17 -16.29 -10.75
CA LEU A 181 -0.06 -15.06 -9.95
C LEU A 181 -0.75 -13.87 -10.64
N GLU A 182 -0.57 -13.72 -11.96
CA GLU A 182 -1.23 -12.64 -12.70
C GLU A 182 -2.75 -12.78 -12.67
N THR A 183 -3.25 -14.00 -12.83
CA THR A 183 -4.70 -14.28 -12.73
C THR A 183 -5.25 -13.98 -11.34
N GLN A 184 -4.49 -14.30 -10.29
CA GLN A 184 -4.86 -13.97 -8.91
C GLN A 184 -4.90 -12.46 -8.68
N ILE A 185 -3.90 -11.72 -9.19
CA ILE A 185 -3.88 -10.25 -9.12
C ILE A 185 -5.09 -9.66 -9.85
N ASP A 186 -5.38 -10.12 -11.08
CA ASP A 186 -6.54 -9.63 -11.83
C ASP A 186 -7.85 -9.85 -11.07
N THR A 187 -7.99 -11.01 -10.43
CA THR A 187 -9.17 -11.33 -9.62
C THR A 187 -9.27 -10.40 -8.42
N ALA A 188 -8.18 -10.21 -7.68
CA ALA A 188 -8.14 -9.29 -6.55
C ALA A 188 -8.46 -7.83 -6.99
N MET A 189 -7.92 -7.39 -8.12
CA MET A 189 -8.18 -6.05 -8.67
C MET A 189 -9.65 -5.82 -9.04
N GLN A 190 -10.40 -6.87 -9.41
CA GLN A 190 -11.84 -6.74 -9.68
C GLN A 190 -12.63 -6.40 -8.41
N HIS A 191 -12.20 -6.87 -7.24
CA HIS A 191 -12.81 -6.50 -5.96
C HIS A 191 -12.59 -5.02 -5.63
N LEU A 192 -11.44 -4.43 -6.03
CA LEU A 192 -11.15 -3.01 -5.80
C LEU A 192 -12.08 -2.09 -6.60
N THR A 193 -12.38 -2.42 -7.86
CA THR A 193 -13.21 -1.57 -8.73
C THR A 193 -14.65 -1.41 -8.24
N ALA A 194 -15.15 -2.38 -7.47
CA ALA A 194 -16.47 -2.30 -6.86
C ALA A 194 -16.55 -1.28 -5.70
N THR A 195 -15.41 -0.85 -5.17
CA THR A 195 -15.32 0.02 -3.99
C THR A 195 -14.97 1.47 -4.35
N LEU A 196 -14.52 1.74 -5.57
CA LEU A 196 -14.19 3.09 -6.05
C LEU A 196 -15.46 3.96 -6.17
N THR A 197 -15.69 4.82 -5.19
CA THR A 197 -16.65 5.91 -5.34
C THR A 197 -16.10 6.89 -6.38
N LYS A 198 -16.92 7.22 -7.40
CA LYS A 198 -16.58 8.25 -8.39
C LYS A 198 -16.29 9.55 -7.64
N ALA A 199 -15.04 10.01 -7.66
CA ALA A 199 -14.73 11.37 -7.25
C ALA A 199 -15.42 12.31 -8.24
N GLU A 200 -16.25 13.23 -7.76
CA GLU A 200 -16.78 14.31 -8.59
C GLU A 200 -15.60 15.18 -9.01
N ILE A 201 -15.28 15.16 -10.30
CA ILE A 201 -14.29 16.05 -10.88
C ILE A 201 -14.99 17.41 -11.00
N SER A 202 -14.72 18.32 -10.06
CA SER A 202 -15.06 19.72 -10.25
C SER A 202 -14.09 20.31 -11.28
N VAL A 203 -14.52 20.40 -12.53
CA VAL A 203 -13.85 21.20 -13.54
C VAL A 203 -14.01 22.65 -13.12
N GLN A 204 -12.94 23.27 -12.61
CA GLN A 204 -12.90 24.74 -12.54
C GLN A 204 -12.76 25.23 -13.99
N GLU A 205 -13.84 25.76 -14.54
CA GLU A 205 -13.79 26.58 -15.74
C GLU A 205 -12.93 27.80 -15.41
N GLU A 206 -11.74 27.89 -16.02
CA GLU A 206 -11.02 29.15 -16.07
C GLU A 206 -11.91 30.15 -16.80
N SER A 207 -12.51 31.06 -16.05
CA SER A 207 -13.13 32.24 -16.62
C SER A 207 -12.02 33.09 -17.23
N GLY A 208 -11.82 32.96 -18.55
CA GLY A 208 -11.06 33.91 -19.32
C GLY A 208 -11.79 35.24 -19.27
N GLU A 209 -11.23 36.20 -18.57
CA GLU A 209 -11.54 37.63 -18.78
C GLU A 209 -10.48 38.19 -19.74
N ASP A 210 -10.98 38.75 -20.83
CA ASP A 210 -10.26 39.56 -21.83
C ASP A 210 -9.61 40.82 -21.21
#